data_84a8fc483b313d19dd9c78d13bd8154a
#
_entry.id   84a8fc483b313d19dd9c78d13bd8154a
#
_cell.length_a   1.000
_cell.length_b   1.000
_cell.length_c   1.000
_cell.angle_alpha   90.00
_cell.angle_beta   90.00
_cell.angle_gamma   90.00
#
_symmetry.space_group_name_H-M   'P 1'
#
loop_
_entity.id
_entity.type
_entity.pdbx_description
1 polymer ?
#
loop_
_entity_poly.entity_id
_entity_poly.type
_entity_poly.pdbx_seq_one_letter_code
_entity_poly.pdbx_strand_id
1 'polypeptide(L)'
;IGDQSKLFSDLYKRVSFPIDDGGMALRSIDSVYLTAFICSMAASSKYLAKNFPQWIQTSIVDDVLKITSFNENISPYITNQIMMCVQKIKSKVPNGCFEGINHLAPIFNKLVELNNQRSTQLEPDDQSPDESLGLYDPPFKHSSSQSVLYQQLIAAKFNKFKKHKE
;
A
#
# COMPACT_ATOMS: atom_id res chain seq x y z
N ILE A 1 -6.89 -35.56 -12.64
CA ILE A 1 -5.65 -34.81 -12.29
C ILE A 1 -5.86 -33.30 -12.45
N GLY A 2 -6.66 -32.84 -13.41
CA GLY A 2 -6.93 -31.39 -13.61
C GLY A 2 -7.72 -30.71 -12.50
N ASP A 3 -8.50 -31.44 -11.75
CA ASP A 3 -9.41 -30.87 -10.74
C ASP A 3 -8.71 -30.52 -9.40
N GLN A 4 -7.66 -31.24 -9.04
CA GLN A 4 -6.92 -31.01 -7.81
C GLN A 4 -6.10 -29.70 -7.84
N SER A 5 -5.46 -29.39 -8.97
CA SER A 5 -4.67 -28.15 -9.07
C SER A 5 -5.54 -26.90 -9.01
N LYS A 6 -6.75 -26.95 -9.57
CA LYS A 6 -7.73 -25.88 -9.47
C LYS A 6 -8.27 -25.71 -8.05
N LEU A 7 -8.55 -26.83 -7.36
CA LEU A 7 -8.97 -26.82 -5.97
C LEU A 7 -7.93 -26.19 -5.05
N PHE A 8 -6.66 -26.55 -5.20
CA PHE A 8 -5.56 -25.94 -4.44
C PHE A 8 -5.41 -24.45 -4.72
N SER A 9 -5.52 -24.04 -5.98
CA SER A 9 -5.48 -22.61 -6.36
C SER A 9 -6.61 -21.81 -5.72
N ASP A 10 -7.82 -22.37 -5.67
CA ASP A 10 -8.97 -21.70 -5.08
C ASP A 10 -8.89 -21.65 -3.54
N LEU A 11 -8.38 -22.71 -2.91
CA LEU A 11 -8.11 -22.70 -1.48
C LEU A 11 -7.05 -21.68 -1.12
N TYR A 12 -5.94 -21.61 -1.87
CA TYR A 12 -4.89 -20.62 -1.66
C TYR A 12 -5.39 -19.18 -1.78
N LYS A 13 -6.27 -18.90 -2.72
CA LYS A 13 -6.91 -17.57 -2.85
C LYS A 13 -7.80 -17.26 -1.65
N ARG A 14 -8.57 -18.23 -1.18
CA ARG A 14 -9.49 -18.06 -0.03
C ARG A 14 -8.78 -17.70 1.26
N VAL A 15 -7.61 -18.30 1.53
CA VAL A 15 -6.87 -18.01 2.77
C VAL A 15 -6.46 -16.54 2.92
N SER A 16 -6.35 -15.80 1.83
CA SER A 16 -6.04 -14.36 1.84
C SER A 16 -7.25 -13.45 2.04
N PHE A 17 -8.48 -13.97 1.95
CA PHE A 17 -9.69 -13.18 2.12
C PHE A 17 -9.96 -12.89 3.60
N PRO A 18 -10.71 -11.80 3.92
CA PRO A 18 -11.19 -11.52 5.27
C PRO A 18 -11.97 -12.70 5.85
N ILE A 19 -11.97 -12.82 7.17
CA ILE A 19 -12.72 -13.87 7.88
C ILE A 19 -14.22 -13.76 7.60
N ASP A 20 -14.75 -12.54 7.57
CA ASP A 20 -16.16 -12.26 7.27
C ASP A 20 -16.57 -12.70 5.85
N ASP A 21 -15.62 -12.80 4.93
CA ASP A 21 -15.80 -13.29 3.57
C ASP A 21 -15.46 -14.80 3.43
N GLY A 22 -15.32 -15.50 4.54
CA GLY A 22 -15.01 -16.93 4.58
C GLY A 22 -13.56 -17.28 4.29
N GLY A 23 -12.64 -16.33 4.50
CA GLY A 23 -11.20 -16.51 4.40
C GLY A 23 -10.54 -16.73 5.76
N MET A 24 -9.22 -16.73 5.78
CA MET A 24 -8.38 -16.85 6.98
C MET A 24 -7.58 -15.59 7.29
N ALA A 25 -7.79 -14.51 6.57
CA ALA A 25 -7.08 -13.23 6.65
C ALA A 25 -5.55 -13.35 6.55
N LEU A 26 -5.02 -14.42 5.94
CA LEU A 26 -3.58 -14.58 5.73
C LEU A 26 -3.13 -13.68 4.58
N ARG A 27 -2.11 -12.86 4.85
CA ARG A 27 -1.63 -11.90 3.86
C ARG A 27 -0.86 -12.60 2.74
N SER A 28 -1.22 -12.29 1.50
CA SER A 28 -0.46 -12.73 0.33
C SER A 28 0.85 -11.96 0.22
N ILE A 29 1.96 -12.67 0.12
CA ILE A 29 3.30 -12.07 -0.04
C ILE A 29 3.34 -11.10 -1.23
N ASP A 30 2.76 -11.47 -2.37
CA ASP A 30 2.73 -10.63 -3.57
C ASP A 30 2.02 -9.29 -3.35
N SER A 31 0.92 -9.30 -2.58
CA SER A 31 0.18 -8.08 -2.27
C SER A 31 0.87 -7.23 -1.22
N VAL A 32 1.46 -7.87 -0.19
CA VAL A 32 2.22 -7.18 0.85
C VAL A 32 3.48 -6.54 0.27
N TYR A 33 4.24 -7.26 -0.57
CA TYR A 33 5.46 -6.74 -1.18
C TYR A 33 5.19 -5.48 -2.02
N LEU A 34 4.18 -5.51 -2.90
CA LEU A 34 3.86 -4.38 -3.75
C LEU A 34 3.51 -3.13 -2.94
N THR A 35 2.68 -3.29 -1.92
CA THR A 35 2.23 -2.16 -1.10
C THR A 35 3.29 -1.67 -0.14
N ALA A 36 4.05 -2.57 0.49
CA ALA A 36 5.12 -2.21 1.42
C ALA A 36 6.23 -1.44 0.73
N PHE A 37 6.64 -1.87 -0.46
CA PHE A 37 7.73 -1.23 -1.19
C PHE A 37 7.42 0.23 -1.52
N ILE A 38 6.31 0.51 -2.20
CA ILE A 38 5.97 1.89 -2.60
C ILE A 38 5.63 2.78 -1.40
N CYS A 39 4.98 2.23 -0.37
CA CYS A 39 4.65 3.00 0.83
C CYS A 39 5.88 3.32 1.68
N SER A 40 6.87 2.42 1.77
CA SER A 40 8.13 2.70 2.44
C SER A 40 8.94 3.80 1.73
N MET A 41 8.94 3.77 0.39
CA MET A 41 9.56 4.83 -0.41
C MET A 41 8.88 6.17 -0.18
N ALA A 42 7.55 6.21 -0.19
CA ALA A 42 6.79 7.43 0.10
C ALA A 42 7.03 7.96 1.52
N ALA A 43 7.06 7.09 2.53
CA ALA A 43 7.37 7.47 3.90
C ALA A 43 8.79 8.05 4.06
N SER A 44 9.73 7.57 3.25
CA SER A 44 11.11 8.07 3.25
C SER A 44 11.31 9.35 2.43
N SER A 45 10.29 9.82 1.72
CA SER A 45 10.41 10.93 0.75
C SER A 45 10.95 12.22 1.36
N LYS A 46 10.55 12.56 2.59
CA LYS A 46 11.06 13.73 3.32
C LYS A 46 12.57 13.63 3.60
N TYR A 47 13.03 12.46 4.01
CA TYR A 47 14.45 12.19 4.24
C TYR A 47 15.24 12.23 2.93
N LEU A 48 14.70 11.61 1.89
CA LEU A 48 15.31 11.58 0.55
C LEU A 48 15.42 12.99 -0.04
N ALA A 49 14.40 13.81 0.08
CA ALA A 49 14.43 15.19 -0.38
C ALA A 49 15.48 16.04 0.35
N LYS A 50 15.66 15.81 1.65
CA LYS A 50 16.68 16.52 2.45
C LYS A 50 18.10 16.12 2.08
N ASN A 51 18.35 14.82 1.86
CA ASN A 51 19.71 14.31 1.66
C ASN A 51 20.08 14.15 0.17
N PHE A 52 19.09 14.06 -0.71
CA PHE A 52 19.26 13.88 -2.14
C PHE A 52 18.38 14.87 -2.94
N PRO A 53 18.56 16.18 -2.75
CA PRO A 53 17.72 17.21 -3.39
C PRO A 53 17.80 17.19 -4.92
N GLN A 54 18.88 16.65 -5.49
CA GLN A 54 19.04 16.47 -6.93
C GLN A 54 18.13 15.36 -7.48
N TRP A 55 17.65 14.45 -6.64
CA TRP A 55 16.76 13.37 -7.04
C TRP A 55 15.29 13.72 -6.82
N ILE A 56 14.96 14.26 -5.63
CA ILE A 56 13.59 14.58 -5.23
C ILE A 56 13.53 16.05 -4.86
N GLN A 57 12.69 16.81 -5.53
CA GLN A 57 12.38 18.19 -5.18
C GLN A 57 11.04 18.27 -4.47
N THR A 58 10.99 19.10 -3.44
CA THR A 58 9.81 19.31 -2.62
C THR A 58 9.52 20.79 -2.44
N SER A 59 8.26 21.11 -2.21
CA SER A 59 7.79 22.41 -1.74
C SER A 59 6.88 22.23 -0.53
N ILE A 60 6.75 23.28 0.29
CA ILE A 60 5.76 23.31 1.36
C ILE A 60 4.60 24.18 0.88
N VAL A 61 3.39 23.60 0.84
CA VAL A 61 2.16 24.29 0.48
C VAL A 61 1.16 24.02 1.60
N ASP A 62 0.64 25.08 2.23
CA ASP A 62 -0.29 24.99 3.35
C ASP A 62 0.22 24.07 4.48
N ASP A 63 1.50 24.23 4.87
CA ASP A 63 2.20 23.42 5.86
C ASP A 63 2.33 21.91 5.52
N VAL A 64 1.96 21.51 4.30
CA VAL A 64 2.10 20.16 3.80
C VAL A 64 3.27 20.05 2.83
N LEU A 65 4.13 19.07 3.09
CA LEU A 65 5.22 18.72 2.18
C LEU A 65 4.64 18.09 0.91
N LYS A 66 4.89 18.73 -0.23
CA LYS A 66 4.54 18.19 -1.55
C LYS A 66 5.80 17.91 -2.37
N ILE A 67 5.83 16.75 -3.00
CA ILE A 67 6.85 16.41 -3.97
C ILE A 67 6.48 17.06 -5.29
N THR A 68 7.39 17.89 -5.81
CA THR A 68 7.17 18.65 -7.06
C THR A 68 7.76 17.95 -8.27
N SER A 69 8.89 17.28 -8.10
CA SER A 69 9.51 16.52 -9.19
C SER A 69 10.40 15.38 -8.70
N PHE A 70 10.57 14.40 -9.56
CA PHE A 70 11.59 13.35 -9.48
C PHE A 70 12.52 13.45 -10.67
N ASN A 71 13.81 13.39 -10.42
CA ASN A 71 14.80 13.24 -11.48
C ASN A 71 15.01 11.74 -11.75
N GLU A 72 14.28 11.20 -12.71
CA GLU A 72 14.30 9.78 -13.07
C GLU A 72 15.67 9.30 -13.59
N ASN A 73 16.50 10.24 -14.08
CA ASN A 73 17.81 9.90 -14.64
C ASN A 73 18.86 9.57 -13.57
N ILE A 74 18.67 9.99 -12.31
CA ILE A 74 19.66 9.74 -11.24
C ILE A 74 19.63 8.28 -10.80
N SER A 75 18.45 7.65 -10.75
CA SER A 75 18.31 6.25 -10.41
C SER A 75 17.23 5.55 -11.26
N PRO A 76 17.54 5.29 -12.56
CA PRO A 76 16.56 4.69 -13.48
C PRO A 76 16.06 3.33 -13.00
N TYR A 77 16.93 2.55 -12.36
CA TYR A 77 16.56 1.24 -11.84
C TYR A 77 15.47 1.32 -10.77
N ILE A 78 15.66 2.18 -9.74
CA ILE A 78 14.68 2.36 -8.65
C ILE A 78 13.38 2.95 -9.20
N THR A 79 13.48 3.95 -10.08
CA THR A 79 12.32 4.57 -10.74
C THR A 79 11.50 3.52 -11.49
N ASN A 80 12.14 2.66 -12.27
CA ASN A 80 11.47 1.58 -13.00
C ASN A 80 10.83 0.56 -12.05
N GLN A 81 11.48 0.20 -10.95
CA GLN A 81 10.90 -0.72 -9.94
C GLN A 81 9.64 -0.13 -9.30
N ILE A 82 9.65 1.14 -8.95
CA ILE A 82 8.48 1.82 -8.39
C ILE A 82 7.35 1.84 -9.42
N MET A 83 7.62 2.24 -10.65
CA MET A 83 6.60 2.27 -11.71
C MET A 83 6.05 0.90 -12.04
N MET A 84 6.85 -0.14 -12.05
CA MET A 84 6.38 -1.53 -12.20
C MET A 84 5.44 -1.95 -11.08
N CYS A 85 5.75 -1.62 -9.82
CA CYS A 85 4.87 -1.90 -8.69
C CYS A 85 3.53 -1.16 -8.82
N VAL A 86 3.58 0.12 -9.16
CA VAL A 86 2.38 0.94 -9.38
C VAL A 86 1.52 0.39 -10.51
N GLN A 87 2.12 0.03 -11.64
CA GLN A 87 1.40 -0.57 -12.78
C GLN A 87 0.75 -1.90 -12.42
N LYS A 88 1.44 -2.76 -11.64
CA LYS A 88 0.87 -4.01 -11.13
C LYS A 88 -0.34 -3.76 -10.22
N ILE A 89 -0.27 -2.75 -9.34
CA ILE A 89 -1.40 -2.37 -8.49
C ILE A 89 -2.54 -1.84 -9.35
N LYS A 90 -2.29 -0.93 -10.29
CA LYS A 90 -3.31 -0.37 -11.19
C LYS A 90 -3.99 -1.46 -12.03
N SER A 91 -3.26 -2.45 -12.53
CA SER A 91 -3.83 -3.57 -13.29
C SER A 91 -4.76 -4.45 -12.45
N LYS A 92 -4.50 -4.56 -11.14
CA LYS A 92 -5.35 -5.33 -10.21
C LYS A 92 -6.53 -4.52 -9.68
N VAL A 93 -6.38 -3.21 -9.56
CA VAL A 93 -7.38 -2.27 -9.02
C VAL A 93 -7.49 -1.06 -9.95
N PRO A 94 -8.16 -1.19 -11.12
CA PRO A 94 -8.22 -0.13 -12.11
C PRO A 94 -8.83 1.18 -11.59
N ASN A 95 -9.88 1.08 -10.76
CA ASN A 95 -10.57 2.23 -10.15
C ASN A 95 -10.05 2.50 -8.71
N GLY A 96 -8.77 2.25 -8.47
CA GLY A 96 -8.14 2.46 -7.17
C GLY A 96 -7.60 3.88 -6.99
N CYS A 97 -6.84 4.08 -5.91
CA CYS A 97 -6.29 5.40 -5.55
C CYS A 97 -5.28 5.95 -6.57
N PHE A 98 -4.79 5.15 -7.50
CA PHE A 98 -3.86 5.57 -8.57
C PHE A 98 -4.54 5.75 -9.92
N GLU A 99 -5.87 5.73 -9.98
CA GLU A 99 -6.59 5.98 -11.23
C GLU A 99 -6.22 7.34 -11.82
N GLY A 100 -5.92 7.36 -13.13
CA GLY A 100 -5.53 8.58 -13.84
C GLY A 100 -4.15 9.13 -13.51
N ILE A 101 -3.41 8.55 -12.56
CA ILE A 101 -2.09 9.01 -12.15
C ILE A 101 -1.02 8.20 -12.87
N ASN A 102 -0.14 8.88 -13.64
CA ASN A 102 0.89 8.22 -14.46
C ASN A 102 2.32 8.68 -14.14
N HIS A 103 2.50 9.60 -13.19
CA HIS A 103 3.81 10.17 -12.81
C HIS A 103 4.13 9.89 -11.36
N LEU A 104 5.42 9.77 -11.02
CA LEU A 104 5.89 9.44 -9.68
C LEU A 104 5.50 10.48 -8.63
N ALA A 105 5.68 11.76 -8.91
CA ALA A 105 5.39 12.81 -7.93
C ALA A 105 3.93 12.80 -7.46
N PRO A 106 2.92 12.75 -8.33
CA PRO A 106 1.53 12.59 -7.90
C PRO A 106 1.25 11.28 -7.14
N ILE A 107 1.92 10.18 -7.50
CA ILE A 107 1.78 8.89 -6.80
C ILE A 107 2.23 9.03 -5.34
N PHE A 108 3.41 9.58 -5.13
CA PHE A 108 3.96 9.78 -3.78
C PHE A 108 3.13 10.78 -2.97
N ASN A 109 2.68 11.87 -3.60
CA ASN A 109 1.79 12.84 -2.93
C ASN A 109 0.49 12.19 -2.47
N LYS A 110 -0.08 11.29 -3.30
CA LYS A 110 -1.28 10.54 -2.91
C LYS A 110 -1.03 9.61 -1.72
N LEU A 111 0.11 8.94 -1.68
CA LEU A 111 0.50 8.08 -0.55
C LEU A 111 0.74 8.89 0.74
N VAL A 112 1.37 10.05 0.64
CA VAL A 112 1.56 10.96 1.76
C VAL A 112 0.22 11.48 2.29
N GLU A 113 -0.70 11.86 1.39
CA GLU A 113 -2.06 12.27 1.74
C GLU A 113 -2.80 11.17 2.52
N LEU A 114 -2.77 9.93 2.04
CA LEU A 114 -3.39 8.79 2.71
C LEU A 114 -2.80 8.53 4.11
N ASN A 115 -1.50 8.76 4.29
CA ASN A 115 -0.88 8.66 5.60
C ASN A 115 -1.35 9.75 6.57
N ASN A 116 -1.53 10.98 6.08
CA ASN A 116 -1.92 12.13 6.90
C ASN A 116 -3.40 12.08 7.30
N GLN A 117 -4.29 11.59 6.44
CA GLN A 117 -5.74 11.51 6.72
C GLN A 117 -6.07 10.69 7.97
N ARG A 118 -5.29 9.66 8.29
CA ARG A 118 -5.53 8.81 9.46
C ARG A 118 -5.03 9.43 10.76
N SER A 119 -4.03 10.30 10.71
CA SER A 119 -3.51 10.99 11.89
C SER A 119 -4.52 11.96 12.51
N THR A 120 -5.48 12.42 11.71
CA THR A 120 -6.58 13.31 12.15
C THR A 120 -7.81 12.56 12.65
N GLN A 121 -7.90 11.24 12.42
CA GLN A 121 -9.05 10.42 12.86
C GLN A 121 -8.80 9.59 14.12
N LEU A 122 -7.61 9.63 14.68
CA LEU A 122 -7.31 9.06 15.99
C LEU A 122 -7.77 10.05 17.04
N GLU A 123 -9.03 9.93 17.47
CA GLU A 123 -9.54 10.57 18.67
C GLU A 123 -8.64 10.21 19.86
N PRO A 124 -8.33 11.17 20.78
CA PRO A 124 -7.42 10.94 21.90
C PRO A 124 -7.98 10.05 23.01
N ASP A 125 -9.10 9.38 22.81
CA ASP A 125 -9.88 8.73 23.88
C ASP A 125 -9.60 7.23 24.08
N ASP A 126 -8.64 6.62 23.38
CA ASP A 126 -8.26 5.22 23.62
C ASP A 126 -6.94 5.09 24.40
N GLN A 127 -6.76 5.93 25.42
CA GLN A 127 -5.82 5.66 26.50
C GLN A 127 -6.51 4.83 27.58
N SER A 128 -6.83 3.59 27.31
CA SER A 128 -7.00 2.62 28.39
C SER A 128 -5.61 2.14 28.80
N PRO A 129 -5.20 2.39 30.05
CA PRO A 129 -3.94 1.88 30.56
C PRO A 129 -4.10 0.39 30.90
N ASP A 130 -4.10 -0.48 29.93
CA ASP A 130 -3.87 -1.89 30.19
C ASP A 130 -2.39 -2.21 29.97
N GLU A 131 -1.57 -1.79 30.94
CA GLU A 131 -0.15 -2.09 31.04
C GLU A 131 0.15 -3.53 31.40
N SER A 132 -0.74 -4.47 31.21
CA SER A 132 -0.53 -5.81 31.70
C SER A 132 -0.38 -6.87 30.62
N LEU A 133 0.37 -6.67 29.56
CA LEU A 133 0.95 -7.77 28.77
C LEU A 133 1.90 -7.20 27.70
N GLY A 134 3.06 -6.71 28.15
CA GLY A 134 4.16 -6.23 27.30
C GLY A 134 4.82 -7.34 26.47
N LEU A 135 4.10 -8.08 25.66
CA LEU A 135 4.66 -9.18 24.90
C LEU A 135 4.32 -9.21 23.39
N TYR A 136 3.53 -8.26 22.88
CA TYR A 136 3.31 -8.16 21.44
C TYR A 136 2.93 -6.73 21.04
N ASP A 137 3.89 -5.82 21.11
CA ASP A 137 3.82 -4.67 20.22
C ASP A 137 4.29 -5.20 18.85
N PRO A 138 3.40 -5.32 17.83
CA PRO A 138 3.85 -5.78 16.53
C PRO A 138 4.89 -4.78 16.01
N PRO A 139 6.11 -5.20 15.68
CA PRO A 139 7.20 -4.29 15.34
C PRO A 139 6.97 -3.49 14.05
N PHE A 140 5.81 -3.63 13.43
CA PHE A 140 5.44 -2.94 12.20
C PHE A 140 4.02 -2.41 12.29
N LYS A 141 3.86 -1.17 12.78
CA LYS A 141 2.67 -0.38 12.47
C LYS A 141 2.68 -0.13 10.96
N HIS A 142 1.86 -0.86 10.23
CA HIS A 142 1.67 -0.59 8.80
C HIS A 142 1.24 0.86 8.63
N SER A 143 1.89 1.58 7.69
CA SER A 143 1.44 2.92 7.32
C SER A 143 -0.03 2.87 6.88
N SER A 144 -0.77 3.93 7.10
CA SER A 144 -2.18 3.99 6.70
C SER A 144 -2.36 3.82 5.19
N SER A 145 -1.44 4.35 4.38
CA SER A 145 -1.42 4.15 2.93
C SER A 145 -1.25 2.67 2.55
N GLN A 146 -0.35 1.95 3.24
CA GLN A 146 -0.16 0.52 3.00
C GLN A 146 -1.42 -0.28 3.32
N SER A 147 -2.11 0.04 4.40
CA SER A 147 -3.36 -0.61 4.78
C SER A 147 -4.45 -0.37 3.73
N VAL A 148 -4.63 0.86 3.26
CA VAL A 148 -5.61 1.21 2.23
C VAL A 148 -5.33 0.47 0.93
N LEU A 149 -4.09 0.49 0.44
CA LEU A 149 -3.71 -0.20 -0.78
C LEU A 149 -3.90 -1.72 -0.67
N TYR A 150 -3.53 -2.30 0.47
CA TYR A 150 -3.71 -3.72 0.70
C TYR A 150 -5.18 -4.12 0.69
N GLN A 151 -6.04 -3.35 1.37
CA GLN A 151 -7.49 -3.58 1.37
C GLN A 151 -8.08 -3.49 -0.03
N GLN A 152 -7.68 -2.51 -0.85
CA GLN A 152 -8.12 -2.41 -2.24
C GLN A 152 -7.72 -3.64 -3.08
N LEU A 153 -6.49 -4.13 -2.91
CA LEU A 153 -6.01 -5.33 -3.61
C LEU A 153 -6.80 -6.59 -3.20
N ILE A 154 -7.09 -6.76 -1.92
CA ILE A 154 -7.87 -7.90 -1.43
C ILE A 154 -9.32 -7.84 -1.90
N ALA A 155 -9.96 -6.68 -1.83
CA ALA A 155 -11.32 -6.49 -2.33
C ALA A 155 -11.42 -6.80 -3.84
N ALA A 156 -10.45 -6.36 -4.64
CA ALA A 156 -10.41 -6.65 -6.06
C ALA A 156 -10.25 -8.15 -6.34
N LYS A 157 -9.39 -8.85 -5.59
CA LYS A 157 -9.23 -10.31 -5.70
C LYS A 157 -10.53 -11.05 -5.36
N PHE A 158 -11.20 -10.62 -4.29
CA PHE A 158 -12.44 -11.24 -3.84
C PHE A 158 -13.57 -11.05 -4.85
N ASN A 159 -13.74 -9.84 -5.39
CA ASN A 159 -14.74 -9.57 -6.42
C ASN A 159 -14.50 -10.38 -7.70
N LYS A 160 -13.24 -10.53 -8.11
CA LYS A 160 -12.88 -11.38 -9.24
C LYS A 160 -13.19 -12.87 -8.97
N PHE A 161 -12.96 -13.33 -7.75
CA PHE A 161 -13.25 -14.70 -7.34
C PHE A 161 -14.75 -15.00 -7.36
N LYS A 162 -15.60 -14.07 -6.89
CA LYS A 162 -17.08 -14.22 -6.96
C LYS A 162 -17.58 -14.35 -8.40
N LYS A 163 -17.12 -13.48 -9.31
CA LYS A 163 -17.55 -13.50 -10.72
C LYS A 163 -17.22 -14.79 -11.48
N HIS A 164 -16.27 -15.58 -11.02
CA HIS A 164 -15.92 -16.87 -11.64
C HIS A 164 -16.73 -18.04 -11.10
N LYS A 165 -17.60 -17.82 -10.10
CA LYS A 165 -18.46 -18.86 -9.50
C LYS A 165 -19.93 -18.75 -9.90
N GLU A 166 -20.32 -17.62 -10.47
CA GLU A 166 -21.61 -17.41 -11.11
C GLU A 166 -21.57 -17.87 -12.57
#